data_c273fdf32afd4c45f205a42b82e3d1f0
#
_entry.id   c273fdf32afd4c45f205a42b82e3d1f0
#
_cell.length_a   1.000
_cell.length_b   1.000
_cell.length_c   1.000
_cell.angle_alpha   90.00
_cell.angle_beta   90.00
_cell.angle_gamma   90.00
#
_symmetry.space_group_name_H-M   'P 1'
#
loop_
_entity.id
_entity.type
_entity.pdbx_description
1 polymer ?
#
loop_
_entity_poly.entity_id
_entity_poly.type
_entity_poly.pdbx_seq_one_letter_code
_entity_poly.pdbx_strand_id
1 'polypeptide(L)'
;MALLTLKVNGREVSRDVPPATLLVEFIRETLRLTGTHVGCDTAQCGACTVHLDGKAVKSCNTLALQAHGAEVTTIEGLAAADGTLHPMQAAFRACHGLQCGFCTPGMVMSAVDLVKNHGCHNETQVREALEGNICRCTGYHNIVKAVQQGAAAMAK
;
A
#
# COMPACT_ATOMS: atom_id res chain seq x y z
N MET A 1 12.85 -21.61 12.79
CA MET A 1 13.27 -20.57 11.82
C MET A 1 13.17 -21.16 10.42
N ALA A 2 12.69 -20.39 9.46
CA ALA A 2 12.62 -20.76 8.05
C ALA A 2 13.24 -19.64 7.22
N LEU A 3 14.01 -19.99 6.19
CA LEU A 3 14.64 -19.01 5.31
C LEU A 3 13.59 -18.39 4.39
N LEU A 4 13.41 -17.09 4.51
CA LEU A 4 12.58 -16.28 3.62
C LEU A 4 13.47 -15.50 2.67
N THR A 5 13.27 -15.69 1.37
CA THR A 5 13.92 -14.90 0.30
C THR A 5 12.83 -14.30 -0.57
N LEU A 6 12.86 -12.97 -0.77
CA LEU A 6 11.90 -12.23 -1.58
C LEU A 6 12.55 -10.93 -2.07
N LYS A 7 11.90 -10.25 -3.00
CA LYS A 7 12.29 -8.88 -3.37
C LYS A 7 11.42 -7.88 -2.60
N VAL A 8 12.02 -6.84 -2.07
CA VAL A 8 11.31 -5.72 -1.43
C VAL A 8 11.80 -4.42 -2.05
N ASN A 9 10.87 -3.68 -2.67
CA ASN A 9 11.18 -2.43 -3.37
C ASN A 9 12.35 -2.58 -4.37
N GLY A 10 12.32 -3.68 -5.14
CA GLY A 10 13.33 -4.01 -6.15
C GLY A 10 14.65 -4.57 -5.62
N ARG A 11 14.81 -4.74 -4.30
CA ARG A 11 16.02 -5.31 -3.69
C ARG A 11 15.76 -6.71 -3.15
N GLU A 12 16.65 -7.64 -3.46
CA GLU A 12 16.59 -8.98 -2.88
C GLU A 12 16.95 -8.96 -1.39
N VAL A 13 16.13 -9.65 -0.62
CA VAL A 13 16.29 -9.78 0.83
C VAL A 13 16.17 -11.25 1.21
N SER A 14 17.10 -11.73 2.03
CA SER A 14 17.06 -13.09 2.59
C SER A 14 17.26 -13.04 4.11
N ARG A 15 16.35 -13.64 4.87
CA ARG A 15 16.36 -13.65 6.34
C ARG A 15 15.73 -14.92 6.89
N ASP A 16 16.25 -15.39 8.01
CA ASP A 16 15.58 -16.43 8.80
C ASP A 16 14.47 -15.80 9.64
N VAL A 17 13.26 -16.33 9.51
CA VAL A 17 12.07 -15.84 10.23
C VAL A 17 11.35 -16.97 10.96
N PRO A 18 10.69 -16.71 12.11
CA PRO A 18 9.73 -17.63 12.69
C PRO A 18 8.59 -17.91 11.69
N PRO A 19 8.09 -19.15 11.58
CA PRO A 19 7.05 -19.49 10.59
C PRO A 19 5.74 -18.70 10.73
N ALA A 20 5.42 -18.21 11.93
CA ALA A 20 4.21 -17.44 12.21
C ALA A 20 4.37 -15.93 11.98
N THR A 21 5.54 -15.45 11.50
CA THR A 21 5.79 -14.02 11.27
C THR A 21 4.84 -13.49 10.22
N LEU A 22 4.11 -12.42 10.54
CA LEU A 22 3.27 -11.70 9.57
C LEU A 22 4.13 -10.87 8.63
N LEU A 23 3.66 -10.68 7.40
CA LEU A 23 4.38 -9.88 6.41
C LEU A 23 4.58 -8.44 6.89
N VAL A 24 3.58 -7.85 7.57
CA VAL A 24 3.70 -6.50 8.14
C VAL A 24 4.79 -6.42 9.22
N GLU A 25 4.92 -7.42 10.07
CA GLU A 25 5.97 -7.49 11.09
C GLU A 25 7.35 -7.60 10.45
N PHE A 26 7.47 -8.45 9.43
CA PHE A 26 8.71 -8.58 8.67
C PHE A 26 9.12 -7.24 8.03
N ILE A 27 8.18 -6.56 7.37
CA ILE A 27 8.42 -5.24 6.74
C ILE A 27 8.83 -4.21 7.78
N ARG A 28 8.09 -4.08 8.87
CA ARG A 28 8.28 -3.01 9.85
C ARG A 28 9.44 -3.27 10.82
N GLU A 29 9.51 -4.49 11.37
CA GLU A 29 10.44 -4.79 12.47
C GLU A 29 11.78 -5.33 11.95
N THR A 30 11.76 -6.20 10.93
CA THR A 30 12.98 -6.80 10.38
C THR A 30 13.65 -5.88 9.38
N LEU A 31 12.87 -5.30 8.44
CA LEU A 31 13.41 -4.42 7.40
C LEU A 31 13.43 -2.95 7.77
N ARG A 32 12.76 -2.57 8.87
CA ARG A 32 12.62 -1.18 9.34
C ARG A 32 11.96 -0.23 8.33
N LEU A 33 11.12 -0.78 7.43
CA LEU A 33 10.29 0.00 6.52
C LEU A 33 8.98 0.36 7.23
N THR A 34 8.97 1.49 7.91
CA THR A 34 7.88 1.88 8.82
C THR A 34 6.73 2.64 8.14
N GLY A 35 6.84 2.92 6.84
CA GLY A 35 5.77 3.58 6.07
C GLY A 35 4.50 2.74 5.92
N THR A 36 4.59 1.42 6.03
CA THR A 36 3.43 0.53 6.15
C THR A 36 2.92 0.57 7.58
N HIS A 37 1.69 1.04 7.82
CA HIS A 37 1.12 1.22 9.15
C HIS A 37 0.27 0.03 9.61
N VAL A 38 0.04 -0.08 10.91
CA VAL A 38 -0.88 -1.07 11.52
C VAL A 38 -1.94 -0.32 12.31
N GLY A 39 -3.19 -0.37 11.88
CA GLY A 39 -4.32 0.31 12.52
C GLY A 39 -5.35 -0.64 13.14
N CYS A 40 -5.22 -1.95 12.93
CA CYS A 40 -6.08 -2.97 13.52
C CYS A 40 -5.37 -4.32 13.56
N ASP A 41 -6.01 -5.31 14.20
CA ASP A 41 -5.59 -6.72 14.25
C ASP A 41 -6.57 -7.66 13.53
N THR A 42 -7.52 -7.10 12.78
CA THR A 42 -8.67 -7.81 12.20
C THR A 42 -8.71 -7.77 10.66
N ALA A 43 -7.64 -7.32 10.03
CA ALA A 43 -7.51 -7.18 8.56
C ALA A 43 -8.58 -6.26 7.90
N GLN A 44 -9.17 -5.33 8.66
CA GLN A 44 -10.26 -4.47 8.16
C GLN A 44 -9.80 -3.08 7.73
N CYS A 45 -8.89 -2.43 8.50
CA CYS A 45 -8.60 -1.01 8.34
C CYS A 45 -7.83 -0.62 7.07
N GLY A 46 -7.09 -1.54 6.46
CA GLY A 46 -6.33 -1.30 5.23
C GLY A 46 -5.05 -0.46 5.38
N ALA A 47 -4.69 -0.02 6.60
CA ALA A 47 -3.47 0.76 6.83
C ALA A 47 -2.19 0.01 6.46
N CYS A 48 -2.22 -1.32 6.52
CA CYS A 48 -1.11 -2.22 6.21
C CYS A 48 -1.03 -2.66 4.74
N THR A 49 -1.81 -2.07 3.85
CA THR A 49 -1.83 -2.47 2.44
C THR A 49 -0.47 -2.25 1.78
N VAL A 50 0.03 -3.30 1.15
CA VAL A 50 1.23 -3.34 0.30
C VAL A 50 0.89 -4.02 -1.02
N HIS A 51 1.77 -3.96 -2.02
CA HIS A 51 1.64 -4.80 -3.20
C HIS A 51 2.46 -6.09 -3.05
N LEU A 52 1.84 -7.21 -3.38
CA LEU A 52 2.48 -8.52 -3.54
C LEU A 52 2.30 -8.93 -5.01
N ASP A 53 3.40 -9.03 -5.74
CA ASP A 53 3.40 -9.27 -7.18
C ASP A 53 2.44 -8.33 -7.95
N GLY A 54 2.46 -7.04 -7.57
CA GLY A 54 1.68 -5.98 -8.19
C GLY A 54 0.22 -5.88 -7.77
N LYS A 55 -0.27 -6.70 -6.83
CA LYS A 55 -1.65 -6.70 -6.33
C LYS A 55 -1.70 -6.24 -4.87
N ALA A 56 -2.69 -5.41 -4.53
CA ALA A 56 -2.88 -4.96 -3.16
C ALA A 56 -3.29 -6.11 -2.23
N VAL A 57 -2.53 -6.27 -1.14
CA VAL A 57 -2.82 -7.22 -0.07
C VAL A 57 -2.72 -6.56 1.28
N LYS A 58 -3.45 -7.07 2.28
CA LYS A 58 -3.31 -6.64 3.67
C LYS A 58 -2.20 -7.45 4.33
N SER A 59 -1.04 -6.84 4.51
CA SER A 59 0.15 -7.52 5.04
C SER A 59 -0.01 -8.02 6.49
N CYS A 60 -0.96 -7.50 7.26
CA CYS A 60 -1.31 -8.02 8.57
C CYS A 60 -2.09 -9.35 8.54
N ASN A 61 -2.56 -9.77 7.36
CA ASN A 61 -3.29 -11.03 7.14
C ASN A 61 -2.54 -11.98 6.19
N THR A 62 -1.25 -11.76 6.01
CA THR A 62 -0.38 -12.55 5.13
C THR A 62 0.83 -12.99 5.94
N LEU A 63 1.16 -14.27 5.95
CA LEU A 63 2.40 -14.75 6.54
C LEU A 63 3.59 -14.34 5.65
N ALA A 64 4.70 -13.94 6.27
CA ALA A 64 5.90 -13.56 5.53
C ALA A 64 6.38 -14.68 4.59
N LEU A 65 6.30 -15.94 5.02
CA LEU A 65 6.68 -17.11 4.22
C LEU A 65 5.80 -17.31 2.98
N GLN A 66 4.56 -16.80 2.96
CA GLN A 66 3.71 -16.83 1.76
C GLN A 66 4.23 -15.92 0.64
N ALA A 67 5.05 -14.92 1.00
CA ALA A 67 5.69 -14.03 0.06
C ALA A 67 7.08 -14.54 -0.42
N HIS A 68 7.45 -15.78 -0.08
CA HIS A 68 8.73 -16.35 -0.53
C HIS A 68 8.80 -16.39 -2.07
N GLY A 69 9.88 -15.85 -2.63
CA GLY A 69 10.10 -15.75 -4.08
C GLY A 69 9.32 -14.64 -4.78
N ALA A 70 8.42 -13.94 -4.06
CA ALA A 70 7.58 -12.88 -4.62
C ALA A 70 8.26 -11.49 -4.55
N GLU A 71 7.63 -10.51 -5.18
CA GLU A 71 8.01 -9.11 -5.11
C GLU A 71 7.01 -8.31 -4.25
N VAL A 72 7.51 -7.72 -3.18
CA VAL A 72 6.75 -6.83 -2.30
C VAL A 72 7.11 -5.38 -2.60
N THR A 73 6.10 -4.55 -2.88
CA THR A 73 6.28 -3.10 -2.98
C THR A 73 5.54 -2.43 -1.82
N THR A 74 6.26 -1.65 -1.04
CA THR A 74 5.71 -0.81 0.03
C THR A 74 5.59 0.64 -0.44
N ILE A 75 5.00 1.51 0.39
CA ILE A 75 4.86 2.94 0.06
C ILE A 75 6.23 3.60 -0.21
N GLU A 76 7.29 3.16 0.45
CA GLU A 76 8.65 3.65 0.24
C GLU A 76 9.20 3.32 -1.14
N GLY A 77 8.68 2.29 -1.79
CA GLY A 77 9.09 1.86 -3.13
C GLY A 77 8.28 2.47 -4.28
N LEU A 78 7.27 3.32 -4.01
CA LEU A 78 6.47 3.95 -5.06
C LEU A 78 7.14 5.16 -5.70
N ALA A 79 7.77 6.02 -4.91
CA ALA A 79 8.49 7.17 -5.41
C ALA A 79 9.74 6.71 -6.18
N ALA A 80 10.15 7.49 -7.19
CA ALA A 80 11.37 7.24 -7.91
C ALA A 80 12.61 7.49 -7.02
N ALA A 81 13.76 6.93 -7.41
CA ALA A 81 15.00 7.03 -6.64
C ALA A 81 15.49 8.48 -6.45
N ASP A 82 15.13 9.38 -7.36
CA ASP A 82 15.43 10.82 -7.30
C ASP A 82 14.48 11.61 -6.38
N GLY A 83 13.51 10.93 -5.74
CA GLY A 83 12.50 11.54 -4.90
C GLY A 83 11.26 12.05 -5.64
N THR A 84 11.17 11.86 -6.95
CA THR A 84 9.96 12.20 -7.71
C THR A 84 8.80 11.33 -7.24
N LEU A 85 7.72 11.97 -6.80
CA LEU A 85 6.54 11.28 -6.30
C LEU A 85 5.85 10.50 -7.43
N HIS A 86 5.35 9.32 -7.07
CA HIS A 86 4.41 8.60 -7.95
C HIS A 86 3.18 9.48 -8.21
N PRO A 87 2.57 9.46 -9.42
CA PRO A 87 1.40 10.30 -9.75
C PRO A 87 0.28 10.25 -8.72
N MET A 88 -0.01 9.08 -8.15
CA MET A 88 -1.00 8.94 -7.10
C MET A 88 -0.59 9.67 -5.80
N GLN A 89 0.67 9.59 -5.38
CA GLN A 89 1.17 10.32 -4.21
C GLN A 89 1.08 11.84 -4.43
N ALA A 90 1.45 12.31 -5.63
CA ALA A 90 1.34 13.72 -6.00
C ALA A 90 -0.11 14.20 -5.99
N ALA A 91 -1.05 13.40 -6.46
CA ALA A 91 -2.48 13.71 -6.45
C ALA A 91 -3.03 13.79 -5.02
N PHE A 92 -2.66 12.88 -4.12
CA PHE A 92 -3.07 12.94 -2.71
C PHE A 92 -2.59 14.22 -2.04
N ARG A 93 -1.37 14.66 -2.33
CA ARG A 93 -0.84 15.94 -1.85
C ARG A 93 -1.60 17.12 -2.43
N ALA A 94 -1.81 17.15 -3.75
CA ALA A 94 -2.43 18.27 -4.45
C ALA A 94 -3.92 18.45 -4.09
N CYS A 95 -4.65 17.35 -3.91
CA CYS A 95 -6.07 17.36 -3.56
C CYS A 95 -6.33 17.43 -2.05
N HIS A 96 -5.31 17.51 -1.21
CA HIS A 96 -5.45 17.42 0.25
C HIS A 96 -6.17 16.13 0.68
N GLY A 97 -5.85 14.99 0.05
CA GLY A 97 -6.43 13.68 0.31
C GLY A 97 -5.98 13.04 1.63
N LEU A 98 -5.41 13.83 2.54
CA LEU A 98 -4.93 13.40 3.84
C LEU A 98 -5.04 14.52 4.88
N GLN A 99 -5.13 14.14 6.16
CA GLN A 99 -4.99 15.04 7.30
C GLN A 99 -3.91 14.51 8.24
N CYS A 100 -4.22 13.56 9.14
CA CYS A 100 -3.18 12.98 10.01
C CYS A 100 -2.15 12.13 9.25
N GLY A 101 -2.48 11.62 8.05
CA GLY A 101 -1.58 10.83 7.22
C GLY A 101 -1.50 9.35 7.57
N PHE A 102 -2.15 8.89 8.65
CA PHE A 102 -2.00 7.49 9.11
C PHE A 102 -2.55 6.47 8.11
N CYS A 103 -3.71 6.73 7.51
CA CYS A 103 -4.30 5.84 6.49
C CYS A 103 -3.64 5.99 5.11
N THR A 104 -2.89 7.06 4.88
CA THR A 104 -2.46 7.49 3.55
C THR A 104 -1.59 6.48 2.81
N PRO A 105 -0.58 5.84 3.42
CA PRO A 105 0.20 4.82 2.71
C PRO A 105 -0.66 3.68 2.18
N GLY A 106 -1.49 3.08 3.02
CA GLY A 106 -2.38 2.00 2.61
C GLY A 106 -3.41 2.44 1.57
N MET A 107 -3.96 3.65 1.73
CA MET A 107 -4.92 4.23 0.79
C MET A 107 -4.30 4.44 -0.60
N VAL A 108 -3.09 4.97 -0.66
CA VAL A 108 -2.34 5.15 -1.92
C VAL A 108 -2.04 3.81 -2.58
N MET A 109 -1.59 2.81 -1.81
CA MET A 109 -1.31 1.47 -2.35
C MET A 109 -2.57 0.83 -2.95
N SER A 110 -3.71 0.91 -2.25
CA SER A 110 -5.01 0.43 -2.75
C SER A 110 -5.46 1.18 -4.00
N ALA A 111 -5.28 2.50 -4.03
CA ALA A 111 -5.65 3.32 -5.19
C ALA A 111 -4.79 3.02 -6.43
N VAL A 112 -3.50 2.75 -6.26
CA VAL A 112 -2.62 2.34 -7.37
C VAL A 112 -3.04 0.99 -7.94
N ASP A 113 -3.37 0.03 -7.09
CA ASP A 113 -3.89 -1.28 -7.51
C ASP A 113 -5.22 -1.15 -8.26
N LEU A 114 -6.16 -0.35 -7.73
CA LEU A 114 -7.42 -0.06 -8.39
C LEU A 114 -7.21 0.42 -9.83
N VAL A 115 -6.32 1.40 -10.03
CA VAL A 115 -6.07 1.97 -11.35
C VAL A 115 -5.39 0.98 -12.28
N LYS A 116 -4.39 0.24 -11.78
CA LYS A 116 -3.58 -0.67 -12.61
C LYS A 116 -4.32 -1.96 -12.99
N ASN A 117 -5.06 -2.53 -12.05
CA ASN A 117 -5.57 -3.89 -12.19
C ASN A 117 -7.10 -3.94 -12.39
N HIS A 118 -7.85 -2.89 -12.01
CA HIS A 118 -9.31 -2.92 -12.03
C HIS A 118 -9.93 -1.81 -12.88
N GLY A 119 -9.18 -0.78 -13.21
CA GLY A 119 -9.66 0.42 -13.87
C GLY A 119 -10.39 1.36 -12.90
N CYS A 120 -10.24 2.66 -13.12
CA CYS A 120 -10.89 3.69 -12.29
C CYS A 120 -11.68 4.62 -13.22
N HIS A 121 -12.98 4.42 -13.34
CA HIS A 121 -13.80 5.13 -14.30
C HIS A 121 -14.69 6.21 -13.67
N ASN A 122 -15.12 6.06 -12.42
CA ASN A 122 -16.02 7.00 -11.77
C ASN A 122 -15.89 7.01 -10.24
N GLU A 123 -16.53 7.98 -9.61
CA GLU A 123 -16.51 8.17 -8.16
C GLU A 123 -17.05 6.96 -7.39
N THR A 124 -18.14 6.34 -7.86
CA THR A 124 -18.77 5.18 -7.20
C THR A 124 -17.78 4.01 -7.11
N GLN A 125 -17.11 3.69 -8.21
CA GLN A 125 -16.08 2.63 -8.23
C GLN A 125 -14.91 2.90 -7.28
N VAL A 126 -14.49 4.18 -7.20
CA VAL A 126 -13.43 4.56 -6.24
C VAL A 126 -13.90 4.32 -4.81
N ARG A 127 -15.13 4.72 -4.47
CA ARG A 127 -15.68 4.53 -3.13
C ARG A 127 -15.80 3.06 -2.75
N GLU A 128 -16.34 2.25 -3.65
CA GLU A 128 -16.48 0.79 -3.47
C GLU A 128 -15.11 0.13 -3.29
N ALA A 129 -14.13 0.47 -4.13
CA ALA A 129 -12.77 -0.10 -4.04
C ALA A 129 -12.04 0.27 -2.75
N LEU A 130 -12.37 1.43 -2.15
CA LEU A 130 -11.75 1.90 -0.92
C LEU A 130 -12.51 1.48 0.36
N GLU A 131 -13.57 0.69 0.28
CA GLU A 131 -14.30 0.20 1.46
C GLU A 131 -13.40 -0.56 2.45
N GLY A 132 -12.36 -1.23 1.96
CA GLY A 132 -11.35 -1.89 2.78
C GLY A 132 -10.28 -0.99 3.37
N ASN A 133 -10.37 0.34 3.22
CA ASN A 133 -9.40 1.32 3.70
C ASN A 133 -10.09 2.41 4.52
N ILE A 134 -9.85 2.42 5.83
CA ILE A 134 -10.54 3.32 6.77
C ILE A 134 -9.75 4.61 6.95
N CYS A 135 -10.41 5.76 6.72
CA CYS A 135 -9.93 7.08 7.08
C CYS A 135 -10.88 7.73 8.09
N ARG A 136 -10.38 8.13 9.26
CA ARG A 136 -11.19 8.77 10.30
C ARG A 136 -11.25 10.31 10.18
N CYS A 137 -10.42 10.89 9.32
CA CYS A 137 -10.22 12.35 9.30
C CYS A 137 -10.97 13.06 8.17
N THR A 138 -10.90 12.52 6.92
CA THR A 138 -11.20 13.30 5.70
C THR A 138 -12.64 13.22 5.22
N GLY A 139 -13.42 12.25 5.69
CA GLY A 139 -14.73 11.96 5.11
C GLY A 139 -14.68 11.46 3.65
N TYR A 140 -13.49 11.06 3.18
CA TYR A 140 -13.22 10.47 1.85
C TYR A 140 -13.37 11.41 0.64
N HIS A 141 -14.02 12.56 0.75
CA HIS A 141 -14.28 13.43 -0.40
C HIS A 141 -13.00 13.80 -1.17
N ASN A 142 -11.99 14.30 -0.46
CA ASN A 142 -10.71 14.67 -1.08
C ASN A 142 -9.88 13.45 -1.48
N ILE A 143 -10.04 12.32 -0.79
CA ILE A 143 -9.40 11.06 -1.18
C ILE A 143 -9.93 10.60 -2.54
N VAL A 144 -11.24 10.61 -2.75
CA VAL A 144 -11.85 10.24 -4.02
C VAL A 144 -11.36 11.13 -5.15
N LYS A 145 -11.33 12.45 -4.94
CA LYS A 145 -10.75 13.40 -5.90
C LYS A 145 -9.29 13.09 -6.23
N ALA A 146 -8.49 12.79 -5.19
CA ALA A 146 -7.09 12.45 -5.36
C ALA A 146 -6.90 11.18 -6.19
N VAL A 147 -7.72 10.14 -5.95
CA VAL A 147 -7.66 8.90 -6.73
C VAL A 147 -8.02 9.15 -8.19
N GLN A 148 -9.09 9.91 -8.46
CA GLN A 148 -9.47 10.25 -9.84
C GLN A 148 -8.39 11.06 -10.56
N GLN A 149 -7.80 12.05 -9.89
CA GLN A 149 -6.70 12.85 -10.46
C GLN A 149 -5.45 11.99 -10.68
N GLY A 150 -5.11 11.14 -9.72
CA GLY A 150 -3.98 10.21 -9.82
C GLY A 150 -4.16 9.21 -10.96
N ALA A 151 -5.38 8.67 -11.12
CA ALA A 151 -5.73 7.78 -12.23
C ALA A 151 -5.52 8.46 -13.60
N ALA A 152 -6.01 9.69 -13.75
CA ALA A 152 -5.81 10.47 -14.98
C ALA A 152 -4.32 10.78 -15.27
N ALA A 153 -3.52 10.98 -14.22
CA ALA A 153 -2.08 11.20 -14.36
C ALA A 153 -1.29 9.91 -14.67
N MET A 154 -1.76 8.75 -14.21
CA MET A 154 -1.16 7.44 -14.48
C MET A 154 -1.48 6.94 -15.91
N ALA A 155 -2.52 7.45 -16.56
CA ALA A 155 -2.92 7.09 -17.92
C ALA A 155 -2.09 7.79 -19.01
N LYS A 156 -1.25 8.75 -18.65
CA LYS A 156 -0.34 9.49 -19.56
C LYS A 156 1.01 8.78 -19.68
#